data_a7d84f41d01023e8bfe270db672da6b7
#
_entry.id   a7d84f41d01023e8bfe270db672da6b7
#
_cell.length_a   1.000
_cell.length_b   1.000
_cell.length_c   1.000
_cell.angle_alpha   90.00
_cell.angle_beta   90.00
_cell.angle_gamma   90.00
#
_symmetry.space_group_name_H-M   'P 1'
#
loop_
_entity.id
_entity.type
_entity.pdbx_description
1 polymer ?
#
loop_
_entity_poly.entity_id
_entity_poly.type
_entity_poly.pdbx_seq_one_letter_code
_entity_poly.pdbx_strand_id
1 'polypeptide(L)'
;MVTYREIATKPHRVLAATLFQPASDGLLKYQPDMSKPDYPITAAIRFLRAHKIDYTPRLYPYVEHGGTAHSAASLGVGEHEVIKTIVLQNEARQGLIVLMHGNKQISTRNLARTLGMKHIEPADPKQANKWTGFLVGGTSPFGTKPALPVYVE
;
A
#
# COMPACT_ATOMS: atom_id res chain seq x y z
N MET A 1 12.10 -15.30 2.79
CA MET A 1 10.84 -14.62 2.39
C MET A 1 9.78 -15.03 3.40
N VAL A 2 9.28 -14.07 4.16
CA VAL A 2 8.34 -14.31 5.29
C VAL A 2 6.92 -14.10 4.79
N THR A 3 5.98 -14.97 5.18
CA THR A 3 4.56 -14.81 4.82
C THR A 3 3.85 -13.89 5.81
N TYR A 4 2.77 -13.23 5.39
CA TYR A 4 1.98 -12.29 6.20
C TYR A 4 1.53 -12.85 7.58
N ARG A 5 1.38 -14.16 7.72
CA ARG A 5 1.04 -14.79 9.01
C ARG A 5 2.08 -14.58 10.11
N GLU A 6 3.36 -14.38 9.74
CA GLU A 6 4.46 -14.20 10.71
C GLU A 6 4.62 -12.74 11.15
N ILE A 7 4.12 -11.78 10.36
CA ILE A 7 4.22 -10.34 10.67
C ILE A 7 3.17 -9.90 11.71
N ALA A 8 2.03 -10.58 11.75
CA ALA A 8 0.92 -10.24 12.65
C ALA A 8 1.20 -10.54 14.15
N THR A 9 2.29 -11.23 14.47
CA THR A 9 2.59 -11.69 15.84
C THR A 9 3.61 -10.85 16.60
N LYS A 10 4.22 -9.82 15.99
CA LYS A 10 5.17 -8.93 16.68
C LYS A 10 4.63 -7.48 16.71
N PRO A 11 4.74 -6.76 17.84
CA PRO A 11 4.32 -5.37 17.94
C PRO A 11 5.33 -4.48 17.21
N HIS A 12 5.14 -4.29 15.91
CA HIS A 12 5.86 -3.30 15.15
C HIS A 12 4.93 -2.12 14.83
N ARG A 13 5.41 -0.92 15.12
CA ARG A 13 4.73 0.32 14.77
C ARG A 13 4.68 0.42 13.23
N VAL A 14 3.53 0.16 12.66
CA VAL A 14 3.33 0.28 11.21
C VAL A 14 3.15 1.76 10.89
N LEU A 15 4.12 2.37 10.22
CA LEU A 15 3.93 3.65 9.52
C LEU A 15 3.06 3.37 8.28
N ALA A 16 1.78 3.41 8.47
CA ALA A 16 0.80 3.22 7.40
C ALA A 16 0.14 4.58 7.17
N ALA A 17 -0.07 4.89 6.07
CA ALA A 17 -0.87 4.66 4.94
C ALA A 17 -0.75 5.85 3.97
N THR A 18 -0.45 5.60 2.75
CA THR A 18 -0.65 6.54 1.66
C THR A 18 -2.13 6.84 1.55
N LEU A 19 -2.56 8.04 1.95
CA LEU A 19 -3.93 8.50 1.81
C LEU A 19 -4.02 9.44 0.61
N PHE A 20 -4.64 8.97 -0.45
CA PHE A 20 -4.90 9.74 -1.65
C PHE A 20 -5.99 10.78 -1.38
N GLN A 21 -5.70 12.05 -1.64
CA GLN A 21 -6.69 13.12 -1.73
C GLN A 21 -6.66 13.68 -3.16
N PRO A 22 -7.77 13.62 -3.91
CA PRO A 22 -7.82 14.24 -5.23
C PRO A 22 -7.66 15.75 -5.09
N ALA A 23 -6.86 16.35 -5.95
CA ALA A 23 -6.79 17.81 -6.08
C ALA A 23 -8.16 18.33 -6.53
N SER A 24 -8.87 19.01 -5.66
CA SER A 24 -10.07 19.75 -6.02
C SER A 24 -9.72 21.23 -6.11
N ASP A 25 -9.76 21.76 -7.33
CA ASP A 25 -9.84 23.20 -7.56
C ASP A 25 -11.15 23.73 -6.95
N GLY A 26 -11.01 24.48 -5.90
CA GLY A 26 -12.14 25.16 -5.28
C GLY A 26 -11.89 25.53 -3.83
N LEU A 27 -11.58 26.79 -3.57
CA LEU A 27 -11.51 27.42 -2.26
C LEU A 27 -12.89 27.39 -1.55
N LEU A 28 -13.29 26.22 -1.06
CA LEU A 28 -14.31 26.12 -0.02
C LEU A 28 -13.59 26.14 1.32
N LYS A 29 -13.94 27.12 2.16
CA LYS A 29 -13.47 27.22 3.56
C LYS A 29 -13.80 25.92 4.27
N TYR A 30 -12.81 25.02 4.37
CA TYR A 30 -12.90 23.80 5.16
C TYR A 30 -12.99 24.19 6.63
N GLN A 31 -14.13 23.99 7.23
CA GLN A 31 -14.27 23.97 8.69
C GLN A 31 -14.19 22.51 9.14
N PRO A 32 -13.12 22.11 9.85
CA PRO A 32 -12.99 20.76 10.33
C PRO A 32 -14.11 20.45 11.32
N ASP A 33 -14.92 19.44 11.01
CA ASP A 33 -15.84 18.85 11.95
C ASP A 33 -15.01 18.09 13.01
N MET A 34 -14.87 18.66 14.20
CA MET A 34 -14.08 18.11 15.30
C MET A 34 -14.56 16.71 15.77
N SER A 35 -15.70 16.24 15.29
CA SER A 35 -16.23 14.90 15.57
C SER A 35 -15.72 13.84 14.58
N LYS A 36 -15.09 14.25 13.48
CA LYS A 36 -14.57 13.36 12.43
C LYS A 36 -13.05 13.40 12.41
N PRO A 37 -12.40 12.24 12.15
CA PRO A 37 -10.95 12.24 12.00
C PRO A 37 -10.54 13.11 10.81
N ASP A 38 -9.49 13.91 10.97
CA ASP A 38 -8.93 14.83 9.97
C ASP A 38 -8.23 14.09 8.80
N TYR A 39 -8.64 12.87 8.54
CA TYR A 39 -8.13 12.04 7.43
C TYR A 39 -9.20 11.05 6.92
N PRO A 40 -9.15 10.67 5.63
CA PRO A 40 -10.14 9.77 5.04
C PRO A 40 -10.08 8.37 5.65
N ILE A 41 -11.23 7.79 5.95
CA ILE A 41 -11.35 6.43 6.49
C ILE A 41 -11.36 5.44 5.31
N THR A 42 -10.18 4.99 4.92
CA THR A 42 -9.99 3.99 3.88
C THR A 42 -10.29 2.57 4.34
N ALA A 43 -10.30 1.60 3.40
CA ALA A 43 -10.42 0.18 3.74
C ALA A 43 -9.27 -0.27 4.65
N ALA A 44 -8.05 0.23 4.41
CA ALA A 44 -6.88 -0.03 5.26
C ALA A 44 -7.10 0.45 6.70
N ILE A 45 -7.58 1.69 6.88
CA ILE A 45 -7.86 2.25 8.21
C ILE A 45 -8.93 1.43 8.94
N ARG A 46 -10.00 1.05 8.25
CA ARG A 46 -11.03 0.17 8.83
C ARG A 46 -10.46 -1.17 9.26
N PHE A 47 -9.61 -1.76 8.44
CA PHE A 47 -8.92 -3.02 8.76
C PHE A 47 -8.05 -2.88 10.02
N LEU A 48 -7.18 -1.88 10.09
CA LEU A 48 -6.30 -1.64 11.24
C LEU A 48 -7.10 -1.46 12.53
N ARG A 49 -8.18 -0.67 12.48
CA ARG A 49 -9.07 -0.44 13.65
C ARG A 49 -9.77 -1.72 14.09
N ALA A 50 -10.31 -2.51 13.16
CA ALA A 50 -10.98 -3.76 13.47
C ALA A 50 -10.05 -4.78 14.14
N HIS A 51 -8.75 -4.74 13.81
CA HIS A 51 -7.73 -5.61 14.40
C HIS A 51 -6.98 -4.99 15.57
N LYS A 52 -7.40 -3.78 16.04
CA LYS A 52 -6.77 -3.05 17.15
C LYS A 52 -5.27 -2.83 16.96
N ILE A 53 -4.86 -2.56 15.70
CA ILE A 53 -3.47 -2.25 15.34
C ILE A 53 -3.27 -0.75 15.49
N ASP A 54 -2.28 -0.35 16.28
CA ASP A 54 -1.89 1.05 16.44
C ASP A 54 -1.24 1.59 15.17
N TYR A 55 -1.66 2.78 14.76
CA TYR A 55 -1.11 3.49 13.60
C TYR A 55 -1.11 4.99 13.80
N THR A 56 -0.24 5.68 13.11
CA THR A 56 -0.23 7.15 13.06
C THR A 56 -0.54 7.58 11.63
N PRO A 57 -1.71 8.22 11.38
CA PRO A 57 -2.04 8.71 10.05
C PRO A 57 -1.15 9.91 9.71
N ARG A 58 -0.66 9.94 8.48
CA ARG A 58 0.11 11.05 7.93
C ARG A 58 -0.39 11.37 6.54
N LEU A 59 -0.79 12.63 6.32
CA LEU A 59 -1.24 13.13 5.03
C LEU A 59 -0.09 13.86 4.34
N TYR A 60 -0.02 13.70 3.04
CA TYR A 60 0.86 14.50 2.19
C TYR A 60 0.23 14.71 0.81
N PRO A 61 0.58 15.78 0.07
CA PRO A 61 0.05 16.04 -1.25
C PRO A 61 0.38 14.90 -2.22
N TYR A 62 -0.60 14.48 -3.00
CA TYR A 62 -0.35 13.53 -4.07
C TYR A 62 0.34 14.22 -5.25
N VAL A 63 1.37 13.58 -5.76
CA VAL A 63 2.05 13.98 -7.00
C VAL A 63 2.03 12.77 -7.94
N GLU A 64 1.52 12.97 -9.13
CA GLU A 64 1.49 11.94 -10.16
C GLU A 64 2.93 11.48 -10.47
N HIS A 65 3.16 10.18 -10.46
CA HIS A 65 4.48 9.56 -10.60
C HIS A 65 5.51 9.94 -9.52
N GLY A 66 5.10 10.56 -8.42
CA GLY A 66 6.01 10.96 -7.33
C GLY A 66 6.71 9.77 -6.64
N GLY A 67 6.06 8.62 -6.62
CA GLY A 67 6.64 7.38 -6.10
C GLY A 67 7.01 7.45 -4.61
N THR A 68 7.89 6.54 -4.21
CA THR A 68 8.36 6.44 -2.82
C THR A 68 9.33 7.55 -2.44
N ALA A 69 10.08 8.11 -3.39
CA ALA A 69 10.95 9.25 -3.14
C ALA A 69 10.15 10.49 -2.71
N HIS A 70 9.04 10.80 -3.40
CA HIS A 70 8.15 11.89 -3.02
C HIS A 70 7.50 11.64 -1.64
N SER A 71 7.03 10.43 -1.39
CA SER A 71 6.45 10.05 -0.09
C SER A 71 7.47 10.22 1.04
N ALA A 72 8.69 9.75 0.85
CA ALA A 72 9.78 9.87 1.82
C ALA A 72 10.10 11.34 2.14
N ALA A 73 10.29 12.15 1.10
CA ALA A 73 10.56 13.58 1.26
C ALA A 73 9.42 14.31 1.99
N SER A 74 8.16 14.02 1.64
CA SER A 74 6.99 14.62 2.26
C SER A 74 6.81 14.22 3.73
N LEU A 75 7.23 13.02 4.09
CA LEU A 75 7.11 12.48 5.45
C LEU A 75 8.35 12.75 6.32
N GLY A 76 9.44 13.27 5.73
CA GLY A 76 10.70 13.53 6.43
C GLY A 76 11.41 12.25 6.88
N VAL A 77 11.32 11.17 6.09
CA VAL A 77 11.94 9.86 6.36
C VAL A 77 12.84 9.44 5.20
N GLY A 78 13.69 8.44 5.42
CA GLY A 78 14.47 7.84 4.34
C GLY A 78 13.60 7.02 3.40
N GLU A 79 13.93 6.99 2.10
CA GLU A 79 13.15 6.20 1.13
C GLU A 79 13.13 4.71 1.46
N HIS A 80 14.18 4.22 2.12
CA HIS A 80 14.24 2.84 2.62
C HIS A 80 13.17 2.54 3.68
N GLU A 81 12.77 3.54 4.46
CA GLU A 81 11.75 3.37 5.51
C GLU A 81 10.32 3.32 4.93
N VAL A 82 10.14 3.82 3.71
CA VAL A 82 8.86 3.74 3.01
C VAL A 82 8.66 2.33 2.47
N ILE A 83 7.56 1.69 2.81
CA ILE A 83 7.20 0.38 2.24
C ILE A 83 6.21 0.60 1.09
N LYS A 84 6.59 0.15 -0.09
CA LYS A 84 5.71 0.15 -1.27
C LYS A 84 4.98 -1.18 -1.43
N THR A 85 3.73 -1.09 -1.84
CA THR A 85 2.86 -2.24 -2.13
C THR A 85 2.77 -2.42 -3.63
N ILE A 86 3.30 -3.51 -4.15
CA ILE A 86 3.29 -3.83 -5.58
C ILE A 86 2.30 -4.96 -5.82
N VAL A 87 1.35 -4.73 -6.72
CA VAL A 87 0.37 -5.74 -7.14
C VAL A 87 0.87 -6.41 -8.42
N LEU A 88 1.06 -7.70 -8.35
CA LEU A 88 1.56 -8.54 -9.43
C LEU A 88 0.55 -9.62 -9.76
N GLN A 89 0.76 -10.29 -10.88
CA GLN A 89 0.00 -11.49 -11.28
C GLN A 89 0.93 -12.58 -11.81
N ASN A 90 0.52 -13.83 -11.64
CA ASN A 90 1.22 -14.96 -12.22
C ASN A 90 0.67 -15.32 -13.63
N GLU A 91 1.21 -16.36 -14.25
CA GLU A 91 0.79 -16.85 -15.57
C GLU A 91 -0.68 -17.30 -15.64
N ALA A 92 -1.27 -17.67 -14.50
CA ALA A 92 -2.70 -18.02 -14.40
C ALA A 92 -3.58 -16.78 -14.10
N ARG A 93 -3.02 -15.57 -14.18
CA ARG A 93 -3.68 -14.30 -13.83
C ARG A 93 -4.21 -14.25 -12.40
N GLN A 94 -3.56 -14.94 -11.50
CA GLN A 94 -3.84 -14.85 -10.07
C GLN A 94 -3.02 -13.74 -9.46
N GLY A 95 -3.68 -12.88 -8.68
CA GLY A 95 -3.05 -11.72 -8.05
C GLY A 95 -2.21 -12.10 -6.84
N LEU A 96 -1.13 -11.36 -6.63
CA LEU A 96 -0.31 -11.39 -5.43
C LEU A 96 0.21 -10.00 -5.10
N ILE A 97 0.56 -9.78 -3.85
CA ILE A 97 1.12 -8.52 -3.36
C ILE A 97 2.56 -8.76 -2.91
N VAL A 98 3.44 -7.83 -3.25
CA VAL A 98 4.79 -7.76 -2.69
C VAL A 98 4.96 -6.45 -1.94
N LEU A 99 5.41 -6.55 -0.69
CA LEU A 99 5.84 -5.42 0.13
C LEU A 99 7.34 -5.33 0.09
N MET A 100 7.86 -4.16 -0.21
CA MET A 100 9.30 -3.94 -0.26
C MET A 100 9.67 -2.50 0.06
N HIS A 101 10.90 -2.30 0.48
CA HIS A 101 11.45 -0.98 0.72
C HIS A 101 11.40 -0.08 -0.52
N GLY A 102 11.14 1.22 -0.30
CA GLY A 102 10.93 2.20 -1.38
C GLY A 102 12.07 2.25 -2.39
N ASN A 103 13.31 2.25 -1.91
CA ASN A 103 14.53 2.33 -2.71
C ASN A 103 14.93 1.01 -3.38
N LYS A 104 14.20 -0.08 -3.20
CA LYS A 104 14.47 -1.38 -3.81
C LYS A 104 13.66 -1.60 -5.08
N GLN A 105 14.14 -2.50 -5.93
CA GLN A 105 13.47 -2.92 -7.15
C GLN A 105 13.20 -4.42 -7.13
N ILE A 106 12.01 -4.80 -7.59
CA ILE A 106 11.65 -6.19 -7.66
C ILE A 106 12.17 -6.83 -8.95
N SER A 107 12.78 -8.01 -8.81
CA SER A 107 13.03 -8.89 -9.94
C SER A 107 11.90 -9.91 -10.04
N THR A 108 10.95 -9.67 -10.95
CA THR A 108 9.82 -10.58 -11.15
C THR A 108 10.26 -11.98 -11.59
N ARG A 109 11.38 -12.07 -12.33
CA ARG A 109 12.01 -13.33 -12.72
C ARG A 109 12.51 -14.13 -11.50
N ASN A 110 13.21 -13.46 -10.60
CA ASN A 110 13.70 -14.12 -9.38
C ASN A 110 12.54 -14.51 -8.46
N LEU A 111 11.54 -13.64 -8.34
CA LEU A 111 10.34 -13.93 -7.57
C LEU A 111 9.60 -15.15 -8.13
N ALA A 112 9.39 -15.23 -9.44
CA ALA A 112 8.74 -16.37 -10.08
C ALA A 112 9.50 -17.68 -9.77
N ARG A 113 10.84 -17.67 -9.91
CA ARG A 113 11.66 -18.83 -9.58
C ARG A 113 11.55 -19.24 -8.11
N THR A 114 11.57 -18.26 -7.19
CA THR A 114 11.46 -18.51 -5.74
C THR A 114 10.10 -19.10 -5.36
N LEU A 115 9.03 -18.68 -6.04
CA LEU A 115 7.66 -19.14 -5.77
C LEU A 115 7.26 -20.37 -6.60
N GLY A 116 8.15 -20.90 -7.45
CA GLY A 116 7.83 -22.03 -8.33
C GLY A 116 6.82 -21.70 -9.42
N MET A 117 6.70 -20.42 -9.80
CA MET A 117 5.80 -19.93 -10.84
C MET A 117 6.56 -19.78 -12.16
N LYS A 118 5.85 -19.97 -13.27
CA LYS A 118 6.47 -19.85 -14.62
C LYS A 118 6.77 -18.38 -14.96
N HIS A 119 5.86 -17.48 -14.59
CA HIS A 119 5.95 -16.07 -14.92
C HIS A 119 5.25 -15.22 -13.85
N ILE A 120 5.83 -14.06 -13.56
CA ILE A 120 5.22 -13.02 -12.74
C ILE A 120 5.45 -11.68 -13.43
N GLU A 121 4.41 -10.85 -13.49
CA GLU A 121 4.44 -9.52 -14.09
C GLU A 121 3.61 -8.53 -13.26
N PRO A 122 3.80 -7.20 -13.44
CA PRO A 122 2.89 -6.21 -12.86
C PRO A 122 1.45 -6.44 -13.32
N ALA A 123 0.50 -6.38 -12.40
CA ALA A 123 -0.91 -6.45 -12.75
C ALA A 123 -1.35 -5.20 -13.51
N ASP A 124 -2.27 -5.37 -14.45
CA ASP A 124 -2.94 -4.23 -15.09
C ASP A 124 -3.61 -3.34 -14.04
N PRO A 125 -3.56 -1.99 -14.16
CA PRO A 125 -4.13 -1.07 -13.18
C PRO A 125 -5.60 -1.31 -12.84
N LYS A 126 -6.43 -1.65 -13.83
CA LYS A 126 -7.86 -1.96 -13.63
C LYS A 126 -8.03 -3.25 -12.84
N GLN A 127 -7.21 -4.25 -13.15
CA GLN A 127 -7.24 -5.53 -12.45
C GLN A 127 -6.71 -5.40 -11.01
N ALA A 128 -5.63 -4.64 -10.80
CA ALA A 128 -5.11 -4.32 -9.48
C ALA A 128 -6.16 -3.61 -8.62
N ASN A 129 -6.85 -2.61 -9.18
CA ASN A 129 -7.95 -1.92 -8.49
C ASN A 129 -9.11 -2.88 -8.15
N LYS A 130 -9.50 -3.76 -9.08
CA LYS A 130 -10.56 -4.75 -8.84
C LYS A 130 -10.22 -5.69 -7.67
N TRP A 131 -8.97 -6.12 -7.57
CA TRP A 131 -8.52 -7.01 -6.50
C TRP A 131 -8.33 -6.30 -5.16
N THR A 132 -7.73 -5.12 -5.18
CA THR A 132 -7.34 -4.44 -3.94
C THR A 132 -8.40 -3.46 -3.43
N GLY A 133 -9.20 -2.89 -4.33
CA GLY A 133 -10.09 -1.77 -4.03
C GLY A 133 -9.35 -0.43 -3.91
N PHE A 134 -8.07 -0.38 -4.28
CA PHE A 134 -7.23 0.83 -4.24
C PHE A 134 -6.80 1.24 -5.65
N LEU A 135 -6.59 2.53 -5.83
CA LEU A 135 -5.96 3.06 -7.05
C LEU A 135 -4.45 2.81 -7.02
N VAL A 136 -3.85 2.66 -8.20
CA VAL A 136 -2.40 2.55 -8.35
C VAL A 136 -1.74 3.81 -7.78
N GLY A 137 -0.66 3.62 -7.03
CA GLY A 137 0.03 4.69 -6.28
C GLY A 137 -0.46 4.87 -4.84
N GLY A 138 -1.67 4.36 -4.50
CA GLY A 138 -2.24 4.41 -3.14
C GLY A 138 -2.64 3.03 -2.60
N THR A 139 -2.06 1.97 -3.12
CA THR A 139 -2.41 0.61 -2.73
C THR A 139 -1.88 0.27 -1.33
N SER A 140 -2.76 -0.28 -0.49
CA SER A 140 -2.40 -0.82 0.82
C SER A 140 -2.54 -2.36 0.80
N PRO A 141 -1.70 -3.09 1.56
CA PRO A 141 -1.89 -4.53 1.75
C PRO A 141 -3.05 -4.85 2.69
N PHE A 142 -3.55 -3.85 3.42
CA PHE A 142 -4.62 -4.00 4.41
C PHE A 142 -5.99 -3.70 3.81
N GLY A 143 -6.98 -4.54 4.13
CA GLY A 143 -8.36 -4.32 3.72
C GLY A 143 -8.62 -4.54 2.23
N THR A 144 -7.78 -5.32 1.55
CA THR A 144 -8.03 -5.77 0.18
C THR A 144 -9.25 -6.70 0.14
N LYS A 145 -9.98 -6.64 -0.96
CA LYS A 145 -11.05 -7.58 -1.28
C LYS A 145 -10.42 -8.72 -2.03
N PRO A 146 -10.55 -9.71 -2.32
CA PRO A 146 -10.22 -10.96 -1.67
C PRO A 146 -8.86 -10.92 -0.96
N ALA A 147 -8.60 -11.88 -0.10
CA ALA A 147 -7.28 -12.04 0.51
C ALA A 147 -6.28 -12.49 -0.57
N LEU A 148 -5.42 -11.57 -0.99
CA LEU A 148 -4.31 -11.88 -1.89
C LEU A 148 -3.12 -12.41 -1.08
N PRO A 149 -2.33 -13.36 -1.63
CA PRO A 149 -1.04 -13.72 -1.03
C PRO A 149 -0.15 -12.48 -0.92
N VAL A 150 0.44 -12.26 0.26
CA VAL A 150 1.36 -11.15 0.51
C VAL A 150 2.74 -11.69 0.80
N TYR A 151 3.72 -11.22 0.07
CA TYR A 151 5.13 -11.55 0.23
C TYR A 151 5.90 -10.30 0.66
N VAL A 152 6.90 -10.48 1.49
CA VAL A 152 7.72 -9.39 2.03
C VAL A 152 9.17 -9.63 1.65
N GLU A 153 9.85 -8.57 1.21
CA GLU A 153 11.29 -8.58 0.94
C GLU A 153 12.09 -8.94 2.19
#